data_7ba3a52186ac5fed569ecc40fda053f6
#
_entry.id   7ba3a52186ac5fed569ecc40fda053f6
#
_cell.length_a   1.000
_cell.length_b   1.000
_cell.length_c   1.000
_cell.angle_alpha   90.00
_cell.angle_beta   90.00
_cell.angle_gamma   90.00
#
_symmetry.space_group_name_H-M   'P 1'
#
loop_
_entity.id
_entity.type
_entity.pdbx_description
1 polymer ?
#
loop_
_entity_poly.entity_id
_entity_poly.type
_entity_poly.pdbx_seq_one_letter_code
_entity_poly.pdbx_strand_id
1 'polypeptide(L)'
;MAIYQTATYQVKPQAVEQVKRAIEEFVQYVRANEPGTQMYVAWQQQDDPTRFLHLFIFRDSAAQAIHSESEAVKRFEAIYSPELVGGDVVFTDFDFVATNQN
;
A
#
# COMPACT_ATOMS: atom_id res chain seq x y z
N MET A 1 1.48 18.49 -7.81
CA MET A 1 1.73 18.41 -6.35
C MET A 1 1.77 16.97 -5.92
N ALA A 2 2.75 16.63 -5.14
CA ALA A 2 2.87 15.27 -4.61
C ALA A 2 1.71 14.94 -3.66
N ILE A 3 1.34 13.67 -3.65
CA ILE A 3 0.28 13.15 -2.78
C ILE A 3 0.92 12.17 -1.81
N TYR A 4 0.68 12.38 -0.52
CA TYR A 4 1.23 11.56 0.57
C TYR A 4 0.07 10.82 1.23
N GLN A 5 0.12 9.50 1.21
CA GLN A 5 -1.02 8.70 1.67
C GLN A 5 -0.55 7.44 2.38
N THR A 6 -1.33 6.99 3.35
CA THR A 6 -1.15 5.68 3.97
C THR A 6 -2.40 4.84 3.79
N ALA A 7 -2.20 3.52 3.85
CA ALA A 7 -3.28 2.55 3.91
C ALA A 7 -3.00 1.61 5.07
N THR A 8 -3.97 1.41 5.94
CA THR A 8 -3.83 0.49 7.08
C THR A 8 -4.96 -0.53 7.06
N TYR A 9 -4.65 -1.75 7.45
CA TYR A 9 -5.64 -2.82 7.48
C TYR A 9 -5.16 -3.98 8.35
N GLN A 10 -6.10 -4.85 8.67
CA GLN A 10 -5.84 -6.07 9.43
C GLN A 10 -6.40 -7.25 8.67
N VAL A 11 -5.68 -8.37 8.67
CA VAL A 11 -6.13 -9.60 8.03
C VAL A 11 -6.20 -10.74 9.04
N LYS A 12 -6.89 -11.81 8.66
CA LYS A 12 -6.96 -13.02 9.48
C LYS A 12 -5.56 -13.59 9.70
N PRO A 13 -5.26 -14.14 10.90
CA PRO A 13 -3.94 -14.70 11.17
C PRO A 13 -3.47 -15.73 10.15
N GLN A 14 -4.37 -16.60 9.67
CA GLN A 14 -4.03 -17.64 8.71
C GLN A 14 -3.73 -17.09 7.31
N ALA A 15 -4.08 -15.83 7.04
CA ALA A 15 -3.84 -15.20 5.74
C ALA A 15 -2.55 -14.38 5.69
N VAL A 16 -1.87 -14.19 6.83
CA VAL A 16 -0.71 -13.29 6.94
C VAL A 16 0.37 -13.61 5.90
N GLU A 17 0.79 -14.86 5.79
CA GLU A 17 1.88 -15.23 4.87
C GLU A 17 1.47 -15.04 3.41
N GLN A 18 0.24 -15.38 3.06
CA GLN A 18 -0.30 -15.15 1.72
C GLN A 18 -0.32 -13.67 1.37
N VAL A 19 -0.77 -12.84 2.29
CA VAL A 19 -0.84 -11.38 2.08
C VAL A 19 0.57 -10.79 1.94
N LYS A 20 1.53 -11.24 2.75
CA LYS A 20 2.92 -10.78 2.65
C LYS A 20 3.51 -11.08 1.28
N ARG A 21 3.29 -12.28 0.75
CA ARG A 21 3.76 -12.62 -0.60
C ARG A 21 3.11 -11.73 -1.65
N ALA A 22 1.81 -11.47 -1.49
CA ALA A 22 1.09 -10.58 -2.42
C ALA A 22 1.63 -9.15 -2.35
N ILE A 23 1.97 -8.65 -1.16
CA ILE A 23 2.59 -7.33 -0.98
C ILE A 23 3.93 -7.27 -1.71
N GLU A 24 4.77 -8.29 -1.52
CA GLU A 24 6.09 -8.34 -2.16
C GLU A 24 5.98 -8.28 -3.68
N GLU A 25 5.07 -9.07 -4.26
CA GLU A 25 4.81 -9.07 -5.69
C GLU A 25 4.32 -7.72 -6.18
N PHE A 26 3.38 -7.13 -5.44
CA PHE A 26 2.77 -5.86 -5.80
C PHE A 26 3.80 -4.73 -5.77
N VAL A 27 4.64 -4.68 -4.73
CA VAL A 27 5.70 -3.65 -4.62
C VAL A 27 6.71 -3.78 -5.77
N GLN A 28 7.05 -5.01 -6.17
CA GLN A 28 7.92 -5.23 -7.32
C GLN A 28 7.31 -4.70 -8.62
N TYR A 29 6.01 -4.93 -8.81
CA TYR A 29 5.29 -4.39 -9.95
C TYR A 29 5.35 -2.87 -9.96
N VAL A 30 5.06 -2.23 -8.83
CA VAL A 30 5.08 -0.77 -8.71
C VAL A 30 6.46 -0.22 -9.09
N ARG A 31 7.50 -0.84 -8.55
CA ARG A 31 8.89 -0.44 -8.84
C ARG A 31 9.21 -0.50 -10.33
N ALA A 32 8.74 -1.54 -11.00
CA ALA A 32 9.06 -1.76 -12.41
C ALA A 32 8.19 -0.95 -13.37
N ASN A 33 6.97 -0.59 -12.98
CA ASN A 33 5.97 -0.10 -13.92
C ASN A 33 5.35 1.26 -13.59
N GLU A 34 5.62 1.82 -12.41
CA GLU A 34 4.97 3.06 -11.99
C GLU A 34 6.01 4.13 -11.61
N PRO A 35 6.63 4.77 -12.60
CA PRO A 35 7.65 5.79 -12.31
C PRO A 35 7.10 7.01 -11.55
N GLY A 36 5.79 7.27 -11.63
CA GLY A 36 5.16 8.35 -10.89
C GLY A 36 4.87 8.03 -9.43
N THR A 37 5.00 6.77 -9.02
CA THR A 37 4.94 6.37 -7.61
C THR A 37 6.35 6.51 -7.06
N GLN A 38 6.60 7.63 -6.40
CA GLN A 38 7.94 8.00 -5.95
C GLN A 38 8.43 7.16 -4.79
N MET A 39 7.51 6.68 -3.96
CA MET A 39 7.82 5.80 -2.84
C MET A 39 6.63 4.88 -2.60
N TYR A 40 6.93 3.63 -2.32
CA TYR A 40 5.94 2.66 -1.85
C TYR A 40 6.65 1.72 -0.88
N VAL A 41 6.22 1.74 0.37
CA VAL A 41 6.78 0.85 1.39
C VAL A 41 5.64 0.24 2.19
N ALA A 42 5.80 -1.03 2.54
CA ALA A 42 4.83 -1.75 3.36
C ALA A 42 5.53 -2.24 4.61
N TRP A 43 4.89 -2.02 5.75
CA TRP A 43 5.39 -2.49 7.04
C TRP A 43 4.36 -3.39 7.71
N GLN A 44 4.85 -4.40 8.37
CA GLN A 44 4.04 -5.26 9.23
C GLN A 44 4.23 -4.80 10.67
N GLN A 45 3.12 -4.65 11.40
CA GLN A 45 3.20 -4.22 12.80
C GLN A 45 3.84 -5.32 13.64
N GLN A 46 4.83 -4.94 14.44
CA GLN A 46 5.63 -5.93 15.16
C GLN A 46 4.87 -6.60 16.32
N ASP A 47 4.10 -5.82 17.06
CA ASP A 47 3.34 -6.34 18.21
C ASP A 47 1.98 -6.92 17.82
N ASP A 48 1.58 -6.77 16.55
CA ASP A 48 0.39 -7.41 16.01
C ASP A 48 0.64 -7.74 14.52
N PRO A 49 1.21 -8.92 14.23
CA PRO A 49 1.60 -9.28 12.87
C PRO A 49 0.45 -9.39 11.86
N THR A 50 -0.81 -9.31 12.30
CA THR A 50 -1.97 -9.30 11.41
C THR A 50 -2.23 -7.92 10.81
N ARG A 51 -1.54 -6.89 11.29
CA ARG A 51 -1.74 -5.50 10.86
C ARG A 51 -0.62 -5.03 9.97
N PHE A 52 -1.01 -4.31 8.91
CA PHE A 52 -0.09 -3.77 7.92
C PHE A 52 -0.33 -2.28 7.73
N LEU A 53 0.75 -1.57 7.42
CA LEU A 53 0.69 -0.17 7.01
C LEU A 53 1.47 -0.04 5.70
N HIS A 54 0.82 0.56 4.70
CA HIS A 54 1.48 0.93 3.45
C HIS A 54 1.60 2.44 3.42
N LEU A 55 2.77 2.93 3.06
CA LEU A 55 3.02 4.36 2.88
C LEU A 55 3.45 4.59 1.45
N PHE A 56 2.81 5.53 0.78
CA PHE A 56 3.14 5.79 -0.61
C PHE A 56 3.06 7.28 -0.94
N ILE A 57 3.89 7.66 -1.90
CA ILE A 57 3.98 9.04 -2.38
C ILE A 57 3.83 9.00 -3.90
N PHE A 58 2.82 9.71 -4.41
CA PHE A 58 2.63 9.88 -5.85
C PHE A 58 3.13 11.25 -6.27
N ARG A 59 3.74 11.33 -7.45
CA ARG A 59 4.22 12.59 -8.00
C ARG A 59 3.08 13.60 -8.16
N ASP A 60 1.90 13.12 -8.58
CA ASP A 60 0.72 13.94 -8.83
C ASP A 60 -0.53 13.06 -8.91
N SER A 61 -1.68 13.68 -9.16
CA SER A 61 -2.95 12.94 -9.25
C SER A 61 -3.02 12.00 -10.46
N ALA A 62 -2.30 12.31 -11.53
CA ALA A 62 -2.23 11.41 -12.69
C ALA A 62 -1.51 10.12 -12.32
N ALA A 63 -0.40 10.21 -11.57
CA ALA A 63 0.33 9.05 -11.08
C ALA A 63 -0.53 8.21 -10.12
N GLN A 64 -1.30 8.87 -9.25
CA GLN A 64 -2.22 8.19 -8.36
C GLN A 64 -3.29 7.41 -9.14
N ALA A 65 -3.83 8.01 -10.19
CA ALA A 65 -4.84 7.35 -11.03
C ALA A 65 -4.26 6.11 -11.73
N ILE A 66 -3.04 6.21 -12.25
CA ILE A 66 -2.36 5.07 -12.87
C ILE A 66 -2.22 3.91 -11.88
N HIS A 67 -1.82 4.21 -10.63
CA HIS A 67 -1.70 3.22 -9.59
C HIS A 67 -3.06 2.58 -9.27
N SER A 68 -4.07 3.40 -9.00
CA SER A 68 -5.38 2.94 -8.54
C SER A 68 -6.12 2.13 -9.60
N GLU A 69 -5.84 2.37 -10.87
CA GLU A 69 -6.52 1.70 -11.98
C GLU A 69 -5.76 0.51 -12.53
N SER A 70 -4.59 0.20 -11.98
CA SER A 70 -3.75 -0.89 -12.49
C SER A 70 -4.36 -2.26 -12.25
N GLU A 71 -4.07 -3.20 -13.16
CA GLU A 71 -4.46 -4.60 -12.96
C GLU A 71 -3.78 -5.21 -11.74
N ALA A 72 -2.56 -4.74 -11.45
CA ALA A 72 -1.81 -5.23 -10.29
C ALA A 72 -2.51 -4.88 -8.98
N VAL A 73 -3.07 -3.65 -8.86
CA VAL A 73 -3.81 -3.25 -7.67
C VAL A 73 -5.08 -4.10 -7.53
N LYS A 74 -5.75 -4.38 -8.62
CA LYS A 74 -6.95 -5.21 -8.61
C LYS A 74 -6.65 -6.64 -8.18
N ARG A 75 -5.54 -7.22 -8.67
CA ARG A 75 -5.11 -8.56 -8.25
C ARG A 75 -4.77 -8.59 -6.77
N PHE A 76 -4.07 -7.56 -6.30
CA PHE A 76 -3.71 -7.45 -4.89
C PHE A 76 -4.97 -7.36 -4.02
N GLU A 77 -5.92 -6.49 -4.40
CA GLU A 77 -7.19 -6.35 -3.68
C GLU A 77 -7.97 -7.67 -3.62
N ALA A 78 -7.97 -8.43 -4.72
CA ALA A 78 -8.66 -9.72 -4.77
C ALA A 78 -8.07 -10.72 -3.77
N ILE A 79 -6.79 -10.58 -3.45
CA ILE A 79 -6.12 -11.47 -2.48
C ILE A 79 -6.43 -11.05 -1.04
N TYR A 80 -6.29 -9.76 -0.70
CA TYR A 80 -6.43 -9.37 0.69
C TYR A 80 -7.87 -9.07 1.12
N SER A 81 -8.74 -8.60 0.21
CA SER A 81 -10.09 -8.18 0.58
C SER A 81 -10.91 -9.25 1.30
N PRO A 82 -10.91 -10.52 0.84
CA PRO A 82 -11.67 -11.57 1.55
C PRO A 82 -11.12 -11.87 2.94
N GLU A 83 -9.90 -11.46 3.22
CA GLU A 83 -9.18 -11.78 4.45
C GLU A 83 -9.21 -10.65 5.48
N LEU A 84 -9.85 -9.51 5.16
CA LEU A 84 -9.90 -8.37 6.05
C LEU A 84 -10.68 -8.66 7.33
N VAL A 85 -10.19 -8.12 8.44
CA VAL A 85 -10.79 -8.18 9.77
C VAL A 85 -10.94 -6.76 10.28
N GLY A 86 -12.06 -6.48 10.96
CA GLY A 86 -12.25 -5.19 11.60
C GLY A 86 -12.64 -4.05 10.66
N GLY A 87 -13.04 -4.38 9.43
CA GLY A 87 -13.52 -3.40 8.46
C GLY A 87 -12.59 -3.25 7.26
N ASP A 88 -12.89 -2.28 6.43
CA ASP A 88 -12.16 -2.03 5.19
C ASP A 88 -10.80 -1.39 5.45
N VAL A 89 -9.96 -1.37 4.40
CA VAL A 89 -8.70 -0.62 4.40
C VAL A 89 -9.01 0.85 4.68
N VAL A 90 -8.22 1.44 5.58
CA VAL A 90 -8.35 2.87 5.92
C VAL A 90 -7.25 3.65 5.21
N PHE A 91 -7.64 4.54 4.31
CA PHE A 91 -6.73 5.44 3.61
C PHE A 91 -6.71 6.78 4.34
N THR A 92 -5.51 7.31 4.55
CA THR A 92 -5.33 8.61 5.20
C THR A 92 -4.41 9.47 4.34
N ASP A 93 -4.84 10.70 4.05
CA ASP A 93 -4.05 11.67 3.30
C ASP A 93 -3.28 12.56 4.26
N PHE A 94 -2.06 12.92 3.87
CA PHE A 94 -1.17 13.73 4.70
C PHE A 94 -0.61 14.89 3.92
N ASP A 95 -0.32 15.98 4.63
CA ASP A 95 0.44 17.10 4.09
C ASP A 95 1.91 16.91 4.45
N PHE A 96 2.80 17.20 3.51
CA PHE A 96 4.21 17.18 3.76
C PHE A 96 4.59 18.31 4.71
N VAL A 97 5.36 17.99 5.76
CA VAL A 97 5.86 19.00 6.69
C VAL A 97 7.36 19.15 6.55
N ALA A 98 8.12 18.07 6.69
CA ALA A 98 9.58 18.12 6.63
C ALA A 98 10.17 16.74 6.51
N THR A 99 11.41 16.67 6.01
CA THR A 99 12.19 15.44 5.95
C THR A 99 13.66 15.77 6.17
N ASN A 100 14.41 14.78 6.67
CA ASN A 100 15.87 14.88 6.73
C ASN A 100 16.54 14.32 5.46
N GLN A 101 15.73 13.88 4.49
CA GLN A 101 16.23 13.38 3.20
C GLN A 101 16.27 14.51 2.18
N ASN A 102 17.13 14.38 1.19
CA ASN A 102 17.25 15.37 0.12
C ASN A 102 16.09 15.32 -0.84
#